data_f744b93d0abffc6112100cac247d54f9
#
_entry.id   f744b93d0abffc6112100cac247d54f9
#
_cell.length_a   1.000
_cell.length_b   1.000
_cell.length_c   1.000
_cell.angle_alpha   90.00
_cell.angle_beta   90.00
_cell.angle_gamma   90.00
#
_symmetry.space_group_name_H-M   'P 1'
#
loop_
_entity.id
_entity.type
_entity.pdbx_description
1 polymer ?
#
loop_
_entity_poly.entity_id
_entity_poly.type
_entity_poly.pdbx_seq_one_letter_code
_entity_poly.pdbx_strand_id
1 'polypeptide(L)'
;MFTKITEERAFDGILAQIIENIRLGELKPGDTLPAERVMAESLGVSRPAVREVLRALELMGIVTTVRGGANYITENMDQWLSAPLALLFQLNNSHVQQVQELRSALEQEAALLAAGNCTEKDALDLRSILAQLESSEDEKARAGLDKKLH
;
A
#
# COMPACT_ATOMS: atom_id res chain seq x y z
N MET A 1 -15.12 2.19 -32.61
CA MET A 1 -15.81 3.30 -31.93
C MET A 1 -16.72 2.68 -30.90
N PHE A 2 -16.43 2.84 -29.61
CA PHE A 2 -17.16 2.19 -28.51
C PHE A 2 -18.14 3.19 -27.93
N THR A 3 -19.38 2.80 -27.74
CA THR A 3 -20.40 3.62 -27.11
C THR A 3 -21.21 2.77 -26.12
N LYS A 4 -21.33 3.28 -24.91
CA LYS A 4 -22.13 2.83 -23.79
C LYS A 4 -21.38 2.04 -22.73
N ILE A 5 -20.88 2.77 -21.72
CA ILE A 5 -20.45 2.19 -20.46
C ILE A 5 -21.37 2.78 -19.38
N THR A 6 -22.25 1.94 -18.82
CA THR A 6 -23.09 2.26 -17.66
C THR A 6 -22.52 1.68 -16.35
N GLU A 7 -21.50 0.84 -16.43
CA GLU A 7 -20.86 0.19 -15.29
C GLU A 7 -19.82 1.06 -14.56
N GLU A 8 -19.26 2.07 -15.24
CA GLU A 8 -18.29 3.02 -14.67
C GLU A 8 -18.79 3.67 -13.37
N ARG A 9 -20.08 4.04 -13.31
CA ARG A 9 -20.67 4.66 -12.12
C ARG A 9 -20.72 3.72 -10.90
N ALA A 10 -20.89 2.42 -11.13
CA ALA A 10 -20.92 1.44 -10.05
C ALA A 10 -19.50 1.22 -9.49
N PHE A 11 -18.48 1.10 -10.38
CA PHE A 11 -17.08 0.97 -9.99
C PHE A 11 -16.64 2.13 -9.12
N ASP A 12 -16.79 3.37 -9.60
CA ASP A 12 -16.39 4.58 -8.88
C ASP A 12 -17.14 4.73 -7.55
N GLY A 13 -18.43 4.41 -7.53
CA GLY A 13 -19.24 4.48 -6.32
C GLY A 13 -18.82 3.48 -5.24
N ILE A 14 -18.51 2.24 -5.62
CA ILE A 14 -18.02 1.21 -4.70
C ILE A 14 -16.63 1.59 -4.16
N LEU A 15 -15.74 1.99 -5.07
CA LEU A 15 -14.37 2.40 -4.74
C LEU A 15 -14.37 3.57 -3.75
N ALA A 16 -15.16 4.61 -4.04
CA ALA A 16 -15.28 5.79 -3.19
C ALA A 16 -15.77 5.45 -1.78
N GLN A 17 -16.77 4.55 -1.66
CA GLN A 17 -17.28 4.14 -0.35
C GLN A 17 -16.25 3.35 0.46
N ILE A 18 -15.50 2.43 -0.16
CA ILE A 18 -14.46 1.67 0.53
C ILE A 18 -13.36 2.63 1.03
N ILE A 19 -12.89 3.54 0.17
CA ILE A 19 -11.86 4.52 0.54
C ILE A 19 -12.36 5.44 1.66
N GLU A 20 -13.61 5.87 1.60
CA GLU A 20 -14.19 6.74 2.63
C GLU A 20 -14.30 6.01 3.98
N ASN A 21 -14.71 4.75 4.00
CA ASN A 21 -14.76 3.94 5.23
C ASN A 21 -13.36 3.73 5.83
N ILE A 22 -12.34 3.56 4.99
CA ILE A 22 -10.93 3.52 5.45
C ILE A 22 -10.53 4.88 6.04
N ARG A 23 -10.85 5.98 5.36
CA ARG A 23 -10.54 7.35 5.82
C ARG A 23 -11.22 7.70 7.15
N LEU A 24 -12.45 7.25 7.35
CA LEU A 24 -13.21 7.44 8.59
C LEU A 24 -12.78 6.50 9.72
N GLY A 25 -11.92 5.51 9.42
CA GLY A 25 -11.48 4.50 10.38
C GLY A 25 -12.53 3.44 10.70
N GLU A 26 -13.59 3.35 9.90
CA GLU A 26 -14.62 2.29 9.97
C GLU A 26 -14.09 0.97 9.40
N LEU A 27 -13.16 1.04 8.44
CA LEU A 27 -12.36 -0.07 7.94
C LEU A 27 -10.89 0.18 8.30
N LYS A 28 -10.30 -0.73 9.06
CA LYS A 28 -8.91 -0.64 9.53
C LYS A 28 -8.04 -1.71 8.86
N PRO A 29 -6.72 -1.52 8.82
CA PRO A 29 -5.79 -2.57 8.44
C PRO A 29 -6.07 -3.87 9.22
N GLY A 30 -6.16 -5.00 8.50
CA GLY A 30 -6.51 -6.30 9.05
C GLY A 30 -8.02 -6.62 9.09
N ASP A 31 -8.89 -5.64 8.89
CA ASP A 31 -10.33 -5.89 8.89
C ASP A 31 -10.75 -6.71 7.67
N THR A 32 -11.69 -7.62 7.90
CA THR A 32 -12.31 -8.44 6.85
C THR A 32 -13.40 -7.65 6.14
N LEU A 33 -13.32 -7.55 4.83
CA LEU A 33 -14.41 -7.02 4.02
C LEU A 33 -15.59 -8.01 3.96
N PRO A 34 -16.84 -7.53 3.88
CA PRO A 34 -17.98 -8.41 3.67
C PRO A 34 -17.85 -9.22 2.38
N ALA A 35 -18.47 -10.40 2.32
CA ALA A 35 -18.46 -11.22 1.13
C ALA A 35 -19.05 -10.46 -0.08
N GLU A 36 -18.54 -10.71 -1.30
CA GLU A 36 -18.99 -10.05 -2.54
C GLU A 36 -20.52 -10.01 -2.67
N ARG A 37 -21.22 -11.08 -2.27
CA ARG A 37 -22.68 -11.14 -2.32
C ARG A 37 -23.33 -10.12 -1.38
N VAL A 38 -22.83 -10.02 -0.16
CA VAL A 38 -23.34 -9.10 0.85
C VAL A 38 -23.09 -7.65 0.43
N MET A 39 -21.89 -7.37 -0.09
CA MET A 39 -21.56 -6.03 -0.61
C MET A 39 -22.46 -5.65 -1.79
N ALA A 40 -22.67 -6.57 -2.74
CA ALA A 40 -23.51 -6.34 -3.89
C ALA A 40 -24.97 -6.03 -3.50
N GLU A 41 -25.52 -6.78 -2.54
CA GLU A 41 -26.87 -6.57 -2.02
C GLU A 41 -26.99 -5.24 -1.28
N SER A 42 -26.04 -4.90 -0.40
CA SER A 42 -26.10 -3.66 0.38
C SER A 42 -25.86 -2.40 -0.47
N LEU A 43 -25.04 -2.50 -1.52
CA LEU A 43 -24.73 -1.38 -2.41
C LEU A 43 -25.73 -1.27 -3.60
N GLY A 44 -26.60 -2.26 -3.78
CA GLY A 44 -27.55 -2.28 -4.90
C GLY A 44 -26.88 -2.43 -6.28
N VAL A 45 -25.73 -3.14 -6.33
CA VAL A 45 -24.93 -3.33 -7.55
C VAL A 45 -24.77 -4.81 -7.90
N SER A 46 -24.21 -5.09 -9.08
CA SER A 46 -23.95 -6.46 -9.49
C SER A 46 -22.71 -7.04 -8.76
N ARG A 47 -22.72 -8.36 -8.50
CA ARG A 47 -21.56 -9.06 -7.93
C ARG A 47 -20.29 -8.92 -8.80
N PRO A 48 -20.38 -9.00 -10.15
CA PRO A 48 -19.22 -8.73 -11.00
C PRO A 48 -18.61 -7.34 -10.77
N ALA A 49 -19.41 -6.29 -10.60
CA ALA A 49 -18.91 -4.94 -10.34
C ALA A 49 -18.13 -4.87 -9.00
N VAL A 50 -18.65 -5.49 -7.94
CA VAL A 50 -17.95 -5.59 -6.66
C VAL A 50 -16.61 -6.32 -6.83
N ARG A 51 -16.61 -7.44 -7.54
CA ARG A 51 -15.39 -8.23 -7.78
C ARG A 51 -14.33 -7.45 -8.55
N GLU A 52 -14.74 -6.66 -9.53
CA GLU A 52 -13.83 -5.81 -10.31
C GLU A 52 -13.16 -4.77 -9.44
N VAL A 53 -13.90 -4.09 -8.57
CA VAL A 53 -13.33 -3.13 -7.60
C VAL A 53 -12.38 -3.82 -6.62
N LEU A 54 -12.77 -4.98 -6.06
CA LEU A 54 -11.91 -5.73 -5.14
C LEU A 54 -10.60 -6.16 -5.82
N ARG A 55 -10.64 -6.58 -7.08
CA ARG A 55 -9.42 -6.90 -7.86
C ARG A 55 -8.56 -5.66 -8.11
N ALA A 56 -9.16 -4.52 -8.39
CA ALA A 56 -8.40 -3.28 -8.53
C ALA A 56 -7.73 -2.87 -7.21
N LEU A 57 -8.44 -2.97 -6.10
CA LEU A 57 -7.88 -2.73 -4.77
C LEU A 57 -6.79 -3.74 -4.39
N GLU A 58 -6.93 -5.00 -4.80
CA GLU A 58 -5.91 -6.04 -4.63
C GLU A 58 -4.65 -5.72 -5.45
N LEU A 59 -4.82 -5.29 -6.70
CA LEU A 59 -3.72 -4.86 -7.56
C LEU A 59 -2.98 -3.66 -6.99
N MET A 60 -3.70 -2.74 -6.35
CA MET A 60 -3.12 -1.58 -5.64
C MET A 60 -2.53 -1.96 -4.27
N GLY A 61 -2.69 -3.20 -3.81
CA GLY A 61 -2.21 -3.67 -2.51
C GLY A 61 -3.03 -3.20 -1.31
N ILE A 62 -4.18 -2.56 -1.53
CA ILE A 62 -5.09 -2.07 -0.48
C ILE A 62 -5.88 -3.22 0.14
N VAL A 63 -6.19 -4.22 -0.67
CA VAL A 63 -6.90 -5.44 -0.27
C VAL A 63 -6.03 -6.67 -0.53
N THR A 64 -6.10 -7.63 0.35
CA THR A 64 -5.48 -8.95 0.20
C THR A 64 -6.55 -10.03 0.20
N THR A 65 -6.53 -10.91 -0.79
CA THR A 65 -7.43 -12.06 -0.86
C THR A 65 -6.74 -13.31 -0.35
N VAL A 66 -7.31 -13.96 0.67
CA VAL A 66 -6.79 -15.23 1.19
C VAL A 66 -7.45 -16.40 0.46
N ARG A 67 -6.71 -17.50 0.28
CA ARG A 67 -7.24 -18.76 -0.27
C ARG A 67 -8.47 -19.19 0.53
N GLY A 68 -9.64 -19.19 -0.11
CA GLY A 68 -10.94 -19.43 0.53
C GLY A 68 -11.92 -18.28 0.34
N GLY A 69 -11.50 -17.16 -0.26
CA GLY A 69 -12.37 -16.10 -0.76
C GLY A 69 -12.69 -14.96 0.21
N ALA A 70 -12.02 -14.86 1.35
CA ALA A 70 -12.14 -13.70 2.22
C ALA A 70 -11.17 -12.59 1.77
N ASN A 71 -11.67 -11.35 1.72
CA ASN A 71 -10.91 -10.15 1.41
C ASN A 71 -10.64 -9.37 2.69
N TYR A 72 -9.42 -8.89 2.88
CA TYR A 72 -8.98 -8.15 4.06
C TYR A 72 -8.35 -6.83 3.63
N ILE A 73 -8.52 -5.79 4.44
CA ILE A 73 -7.72 -4.57 4.31
C ILE A 73 -6.27 -4.92 4.68
N THR A 74 -5.34 -4.61 3.80
CA THR A 74 -3.92 -4.96 3.97
C THR A 74 -3.35 -4.28 5.22
N GLU A 75 -2.68 -5.04 6.07
CA GLU A 75 -2.03 -4.53 7.29
C GLU A 75 -0.80 -3.67 6.98
N ASN A 76 -0.12 -3.99 5.89
CA ASN A 76 1.13 -3.35 5.46
C ASN A 76 0.85 -2.22 4.47
N MET A 77 0.62 -1.01 4.98
CA MET A 77 0.39 0.18 4.15
C MET A 77 1.60 0.53 3.27
N ASP A 78 2.80 0.12 3.67
CA ASP A 78 4.04 0.34 2.90
C ASP A 78 4.01 -0.31 1.51
N GLN A 79 3.14 -1.31 1.30
CA GLN A 79 3.01 -2.01 0.02
C GLN A 79 1.96 -1.40 -0.91
N TRP A 80 1.10 -0.51 -0.43
CA TRP A 80 -0.02 0.02 -1.22
C TRP A 80 0.43 0.80 -2.46
N LEU A 81 1.55 1.47 -2.38
CA LEU A 81 2.08 2.27 -3.47
C LEU A 81 3.22 1.60 -4.23
N SER A 82 3.83 0.55 -3.69
CA SER A 82 5.05 -0.03 -4.26
C SER A 82 4.81 -0.64 -5.64
N ALA A 83 3.78 -1.45 -5.84
CA ALA A 83 3.50 -2.09 -7.12
C ALA A 83 3.03 -1.09 -8.20
N PRO A 84 2.06 -0.19 -7.95
CA PRO A 84 1.70 0.86 -8.91
C PRO A 84 2.86 1.78 -9.27
N LEU A 85 3.67 2.21 -8.29
CA LEU A 85 4.84 3.04 -8.54
C LEU A 85 5.90 2.31 -9.36
N ALA A 86 6.21 1.06 -9.03
CA ALA A 86 7.14 0.25 -9.81
C ALA A 86 6.69 0.12 -11.27
N LEU A 87 5.39 -0.12 -11.51
CA LEU A 87 4.82 -0.18 -12.84
C LEU A 87 4.94 1.17 -13.57
N LEU A 88 4.62 2.29 -12.91
CA LEU A 88 4.77 3.62 -13.49
C LEU A 88 6.21 3.92 -13.89
N PHE A 89 7.20 3.55 -13.07
CA PHE A 89 8.61 3.71 -13.38
C PHE A 89 9.05 2.84 -14.57
N GLN A 90 8.54 1.60 -14.66
CA GLN A 90 8.82 0.72 -15.81
C GLN A 90 8.21 1.25 -17.11
N LEU A 91 6.96 1.72 -17.06
CA LEU A 91 6.27 2.22 -18.26
C LEU A 91 6.86 3.54 -18.79
N ASN A 92 7.32 4.40 -17.90
CA ASN A 92 7.89 5.69 -18.28
C ASN A 92 9.39 5.63 -18.63
N ASN A 93 10.01 4.44 -18.67
CA ASN A 93 11.47 4.31 -18.85
C ASN A 93 12.25 5.23 -17.91
N SER A 94 11.73 5.45 -16.70
CA SER A 94 12.36 6.32 -15.71
C SER A 94 13.74 5.80 -15.38
N HIS A 95 14.76 6.67 -15.54
CA HIS A 95 16.12 6.30 -15.20
C HIS A 95 16.21 6.06 -13.69
N VAL A 96 16.90 5.01 -13.28
CA VAL A 96 17.17 4.67 -11.87
C VAL A 96 17.66 5.90 -11.10
N GLN A 97 18.39 6.78 -11.74
CA GLN A 97 18.88 8.02 -11.15
C GLN A 97 17.76 8.97 -10.73
N GLN A 98 16.69 9.14 -11.52
CA GLN A 98 15.54 9.99 -11.16
C GLN A 98 14.77 9.44 -9.94
N VAL A 99 14.66 8.11 -9.85
CA VAL A 99 14.06 7.45 -8.69
C VAL A 99 14.91 7.66 -7.45
N GLN A 100 16.23 7.57 -7.57
CA GLN A 100 17.16 7.83 -6.47
C GLN A 100 17.15 9.29 -6.02
N GLU A 101 17.04 10.24 -6.94
CA GLU A 101 16.92 11.67 -6.61
C GLU A 101 15.64 11.95 -5.81
N LEU A 102 14.51 11.39 -6.24
CA LEU A 102 13.24 11.50 -5.51
C LEU A 102 13.33 10.85 -4.12
N ARG A 103 13.87 9.64 -4.06
CA ARG A 103 14.09 8.92 -2.81
C ARG A 103 14.96 9.72 -1.85
N SER A 104 16.09 10.25 -2.33
CA SER A 104 17.01 11.04 -1.53
C SER A 104 16.34 12.30 -0.95
N ALA A 105 15.52 13.00 -1.75
CA ALA A 105 14.78 14.17 -1.28
C ALA A 105 13.77 13.83 -0.17
N LEU A 106 13.04 12.71 -0.32
CA LEU A 106 12.07 12.25 0.68
C LEU A 106 12.77 11.77 1.96
N GLU A 107 13.88 11.03 1.84
CA GLU A 107 14.65 10.53 2.98
C GLU A 107 15.27 11.67 3.80
N GLN A 108 15.76 12.73 3.15
CA GLN A 108 16.28 13.89 3.85
C GLN A 108 15.23 14.59 4.70
N GLU A 109 14.04 14.82 4.14
CA GLU A 109 12.95 15.44 4.87
C GLU A 109 12.42 14.53 6.00
N ALA A 110 12.29 13.23 5.73
CA ALA A 110 11.91 12.24 6.73
C ALA A 110 12.90 12.21 7.91
N ALA A 111 14.21 12.26 7.62
CA ALA A 111 15.25 12.28 8.64
C ALA A 111 15.18 13.56 9.50
N LEU A 112 14.92 14.72 8.90
CA LEU A 112 14.73 15.98 9.63
C LEU A 112 13.52 15.92 10.56
N LEU A 113 12.39 15.43 10.07
CA LEU A 113 11.17 15.26 10.86
C LEU A 113 11.36 14.23 11.99
N ALA A 114 12.02 13.11 11.70
CA ALA A 114 12.35 12.09 12.68
C ALA A 114 13.25 12.64 13.78
N ALA A 115 14.29 13.40 13.42
CA ALA A 115 15.20 14.02 14.40
C ALA A 115 14.50 14.97 15.37
N GLY A 116 13.46 15.68 14.89
CA GLY A 116 12.66 16.57 15.73
C GLY A 116 11.73 15.83 16.72
N ASN A 117 11.40 14.59 16.46
CA ASN A 117 10.48 13.77 17.26
C ASN A 117 11.16 12.57 17.93
N CYS A 118 12.47 12.37 17.70
CA CYS A 118 13.22 11.21 18.15
C CYS A 118 13.34 11.19 19.68
N THR A 119 12.98 10.08 20.30
CA THR A 119 13.24 9.81 21.70
C THR A 119 14.63 9.21 21.90
N GLU A 120 15.12 9.21 23.14
CA GLU A 120 16.41 8.59 23.48
C GLU A 120 16.41 7.08 23.17
N LYS A 121 15.28 6.42 23.33
CA LYS A 121 15.08 5.03 22.98
C LYS A 121 15.19 4.81 21.45
N ASP A 122 14.52 5.64 20.66
CA ASP A 122 14.58 5.55 19.20
C ASP A 122 16.02 5.73 18.69
N ALA A 123 16.75 6.67 19.27
CA ALA A 123 18.15 6.88 18.93
C ALA A 123 19.05 5.67 19.26
N LEU A 124 18.78 4.96 20.36
CA LEU A 124 19.49 3.72 20.70
C LEU A 124 19.14 2.59 19.75
N ASP A 125 17.87 2.42 19.42
CA ASP A 125 17.38 1.41 18.48
C ASP A 125 17.99 1.62 17.08
N LEU A 126 18.00 2.86 16.57
CA LEU A 126 18.62 3.21 15.29
C LEU A 126 20.13 2.92 15.27
N ARG A 127 20.87 3.27 16.34
CA ARG A 127 22.30 2.95 16.47
C ARG A 127 22.56 1.45 16.45
N SER A 128 21.69 0.67 17.10
CA SER A 128 21.77 -0.79 17.10
C SER A 128 21.57 -1.36 15.70
N ILE A 129 20.61 -0.86 14.95
CA ILE A 129 20.34 -1.28 13.57
C ILE A 129 21.53 -0.94 12.66
N LEU A 130 22.08 0.27 12.77
CA LEU A 130 23.26 0.70 12.01
C LEU A 130 24.47 -0.18 12.29
N ALA A 131 24.76 -0.49 13.55
CA ALA A 131 25.85 -1.39 13.91
C ALA A 131 25.69 -2.80 13.33
N GLN A 132 24.44 -3.31 13.31
CA GLN A 132 24.13 -4.60 12.68
C GLN A 132 24.30 -4.55 11.15
N LEU A 133 23.90 -3.45 10.51
CA LEU A 133 24.11 -3.23 9.07
C LEU A 133 25.57 -3.21 8.67
N GLU A 134 26.41 -2.54 9.46
CA GLU A 134 27.86 -2.44 9.22
C GLU A 134 28.56 -3.80 9.39
N SER A 135 28.11 -4.62 10.34
CA SER A 135 28.70 -5.92 10.64
C SER A 135 28.15 -7.08 9.79
N SER A 136 27.05 -6.89 9.08
CA SER A 136 26.39 -7.94 8.29
C SER A 136 27.01 -8.07 6.91
N GLU A 137 27.47 -9.28 6.55
CA GLU A 137 27.93 -9.63 5.20
C GLU A 137 26.81 -10.28 4.36
N ASP A 138 25.70 -10.72 4.98
CA ASP A 138 24.57 -11.35 4.29
C ASP A 138 23.65 -10.28 3.68
N GLU A 139 23.52 -10.32 2.35
CA GLU A 139 22.72 -9.38 1.57
C GLU A 139 21.22 -9.40 1.96
N LYS A 140 20.66 -10.58 2.28
CA LYS A 140 19.27 -10.71 2.75
C LYS A 140 19.06 -10.10 4.13
N ALA A 141 20.01 -10.32 5.04
CA ALA A 141 19.98 -9.74 6.37
C ALA A 141 20.10 -8.21 6.29
N ARG A 142 21.01 -7.71 5.44
CA ARG A 142 21.16 -6.26 5.18
C ARG A 142 19.89 -5.62 4.65
N ALA A 143 19.22 -6.23 3.66
CA ALA A 143 17.96 -5.74 3.13
C ALA A 143 16.84 -5.69 4.19
N GLY A 144 16.82 -6.66 5.11
CA GLY A 144 15.86 -6.67 6.22
C GLY A 144 16.16 -5.59 7.29
N LEU A 145 17.43 -5.29 7.53
CA LEU A 145 17.86 -4.23 8.44
C LEU A 145 17.64 -2.83 7.83
N ASP A 146 17.92 -2.67 6.53
CA ASP A 146 17.67 -1.45 5.77
C ASP A 146 16.18 -1.07 5.84
N LYS A 147 15.30 -2.07 5.64
CA LYS A 147 13.85 -1.86 5.78
C LYS A 147 13.40 -1.44 7.19
N LYS A 148 14.16 -1.81 8.23
CA LYS A 148 13.85 -1.40 9.61
C LYS A 148 14.38 -0.01 9.95
N LEU A 149 15.40 0.44 9.22
CA LEU A 149 15.99 1.75 9.39
C LEU A 149 15.07 2.86 8.85
N HIS A 150 14.38 2.55 7.73
CA HIS A 150 13.41 3.42 7.06
C HIS A 150 11.99 3.16 7.57
#